data_a2c0310bee7e1cf62bc7fbcea5731be3
#
_entry.id   a2c0310bee7e1cf62bc7fbcea5731be3
#
_cell.length_a   1.000
_cell.length_b   1.000
_cell.length_c   1.000
_cell.angle_alpha   90.00
_cell.angle_beta   90.00
_cell.angle_gamma   90.00
#
_symmetry.space_group_name_H-M   'P 1'
#
loop_
_entity.id
_entity.type
_entity.pdbx_description
1 polymer ?
#
loop_
_entity_poly.entity_id
_entity_poly.type
_entity_poly.pdbx_seq_one_letter_code
_entity_poly.pdbx_strand_id
1 'polypeptide(L)'
;MKRVITYGTFDLFHKGHYNIIKRAKALGDYLIVGVTSESFDIERGKLNVRDSLIKRIENVRRTGLADEIIIEEYQGQKVNDIIKYDIDVLVVGSDWRGKFDYLKNYCDVVYLERTKNISSTKLRSEGVIFNMGIVTDDIRDNDFVEESKYVSGVHVERVFSEDHETAQRFCDKYELGSCWNSYDEFLADVDIVYIKTSLNRRAEYIERALKKGKYVISDSPMTLSSEKLRYLFQVARENNVVLIERT
;
A
#
# COMPACT_ATOMS: atom_id res chain seq x y z
N MET A 1 -21.92 -4.32 31.98
CA MET A 1 -20.75 -4.96 31.31
C MET A 1 -20.43 -4.10 30.11
N LYS A 2 -19.28 -3.42 30.14
CA LYS A 2 -18.87 -2.50 29.06
C LYS A 2 -18.31 -3.29 27.88
N ARG A 3 -18.94 -3.14 26.71
CA ARG A 3 -18.60 -3.87 25.47
C ARG A 3 -17.76 -3.02 24.54
N VAL A 4 -16.65 -3.56 24.10
CA VAL A 4 -15.69 -2.92 23.22
C VAL A 4 -15.57 -3.68 21.93
N ILE A 5 -15.46 -3.00 20.79
CA ILE A 5 -15.18 -3.62 19.50
C ILE A 5 -13.98 -2.96 18.82
N THR A 6 -13.16 -3.76 18.15
CA THR A 6 -12.09 -3.30 17.26
C THR A 6 -12.05 -4.10 15.99
N TYR A 7 -11.57 -3.50 14.89
CA TYR A 7 -11.50 -4.15 13.58
C TYR A 7 -10.10 -4.07 12.99
N GLY A 8 -9.75 -5.06 12.20
CA GLY A 8 -8.52 -5.07 11.47
C GLY A 8 -8.36 -6.26 10.54
N THR A 9 -7.44 -6.15 9.58
CA THR A 9 -7.03 -7.28 8.74
C THR A 9 -6.21 -8.29 9.54
N PHE A 10 -5.37 -7.82 10.47
CA PHE A 10 -4.49 -8.62 11.32
C PHE A 10 -3.53 -9.53 10.53
N ASP A 11 -3.14 -9.10 9.33
CA ASP A 11 -2.20 -9.81 8.46
C ASP A 11 -0.78 -9.80 9.02
N LEU A 12 -0.04 -10.91 8.88
CA LEU A 12 1.30 -11.07 9.46
C LEU A 12 1.33 -10.61 10.93
N PHE A 13 0.53 -11.24 11.76
CA PHE A 13 0.26 -10.81 13.11
C PHE A 13 1.52 -10.42 13.89
N HIS A 14 1.56 -9.20 14.42
CA HIS A 14 2.74 -8.63 15.05
C HIS A 14 2.39 -7.88 16.35
N LYS A 15 3.42 -7.41 17.06
CA LYS A 15 3.29 -6.69 18.34
C LYS A 15 2.33 -5.49 18.26
N GLY A 16 2.25 -4.79 17.12
CA GLY A 16 1.32 -3.68 16.91
C GLY A 16 -0.14 -4.14 16.99
N HIS A 17 -0.46 -5.29 16.37
CA HIS A 17 -1.79 -5.91 16.46
C HIS A 17 -2.11 -6.38 17.88
N TYR A 18 -1.17 -7.02 18.54
CA TYR A 18 -1.34 -7.40 19.93
C TYR A 18 -1.61 -6.20 20.83
N ASN A 19 -0.86 -5.11 20.66
CA ASN A 19 -0.99 -3.91 21.48
C ASN A 19 -2.35 -3.22 21.30
N ILE A 20 -2.88 -3.12 20.06
CA ILE A 20 -4.21 -2.51 19.87
C ILE A 20 -5.30 -3.37 20.49
N ILE A 21 -5.25 -4.69 20.35
CA ILE A 21 -6.20 -5.62 20.98
C ILE A 21 -6.11 -5.52 22.51
N LYS A 22 -4.91 -5.53 23.08
CA LYS A 22 -4.69 -5.38 24.53
C LYS A 22 -5.23 -4.06 25.08
N ARG A 23 -4.98 -2.96 24.37
CA ARG A 23 -5.47 -1.63 24.78
C ARG A 23 -6.97 -1.50 24.59
N ALA A 24 -7.55 -2.13 23.57
CA ALA A 24 -8.98 -2.21 23.39
C ALA A 24 -9.64 -3.00 24.55
N LYS A 25 -9.08 -4.17 24.91
CA LYS A 25 -9.57 -4.95 26.06
C LYS A 25 -9.56 -4.19 27.37
N ALA A 26 -8.57 -3.33 27.57
CA ALA A 26 -8.46 -2.51 28.79
C ALA A 26 -9.54 -1.41 28.91
N LEU A 27 -10.33 -1.15 27.86
CA LEU A 27 -11.39 -0.14 27.86
C LEU A 27 -12.77 -0.68 28.25
N GLY A 28 -12.89 -2.00 28.43
CA GLY A 28 -14.16 -2.61 28.84
C GLY A 28 -14.03 -4.05 29.33
N ASP A 29 -15.16 -4.64 29.66
CA ASP A 29 -15.26 -5.98 30.24
C ASP A 29 -15.25 -7.08 29.16
N TYR A 30 -15.85 -6.77 28.00
CA TYR A 30 -16.04 -7.72 26.90
C TYR A 30 -15.50 -7.12 25.59
N LEU A 31 -14.58 -7.82 24.94
CA LEU A 31 -13.95 -7.38 23.69
C LEU A 31 -14.37 -8.24 22.53
N ILE A 32 -14.95 -7.63 21.51
CA ILE A 32 -15.20 -8.23 20.20
C ILE A 32 -14.11 -7.78 19.23
N VAL A 33 -13.53 -8.71 18.48
CA VAL A 33 -12.54 -8.40 17.45
C VAL A 33 -13.07 -8.80 16.08
N GLY A 34 -13.30 -7.83 15.22
CA GLY A 34 -13.69 -8.02 13.81
C GLY A 34 -12.45 -8.23 12.93
N VAL A 35 -12.34 -9.41 12.31
CA VAL A 35 -11.28 -9.72 11.33
C VAL A 35 -11.85 -9.54 9.94
N THR A 36 -11.23 -8.70 9.11
CA THR A 36 -11.72 -8.40 7.78
C THR A 36 -11.59 -9.61 6.86
N SER A 37 -12.64 -9.93 6.11
CA SER A 37 -12.64 -11.02 5.11
C SER A 37 -11.67 -10.72 3.95
N GLU A 38 -11.27 -11.75 3.22
CA GLU A 38 -10.39 -11.59 2.05
C GLU A 38 -11.07 -10.79 0.94
N SER A 39 -12.35 -11.08 0.68
CA SER A 39 -13.15 -10.37 -0.32
C SER A 39 -13.27 -8.88 0.01
N PHE A 40 -13.54 -8.55 1.25
CA PHE A 40 -13.68 -7.15 1.67
C PHE A 40 -12.31 -6.42 1.73
N ASP A 41 -11.22 -7.11 2.07
CA ASP A 41 -9.87 -6.54 1.95
C ASP A 41 -9.55 -6.17 0.49
N ILE A 42 -9.90 -7.03 -0.48
CA ILE A 42 -9.75 -6.77 -1.92
C ILE A 42 -10.63 -5.60 -2.37
N GLU A 43 -11.89 -5.56 -1.98
CA GLU A 43 -12.84 -4.47 -2.30
C GLU A 43 -12.32 -3.10 -1.82
N ARG A 44 -11.63 -3.07 -0.67
CA ARG A 44 -11.00 -1.86 -0.11
C ARG A 44 -9.63 -1.55 -0.72
N GLY A 45 -9.20 -2.27 -1.76
CA GLY A 45 -7.91 -2.09 -2.42
C GLY A 45 -6.72 -2.70 -1.66
N LYS A 46 -6.96 -3.59 -0.68
CA LYS A 46 -5.89 -4.23 0.08
C LYS A 46 -5.54 -5.59 -0.53
N LEU A 47 -4.74 -5.56 -1.59
CA LEU A 47 -4.43 -6.72 -2.43
C LEU A 47 -3.30 -7.62 -1.89
N ASN A 48 -2.61 -7.21 -0.83
CA ASN A 48 -1.34 -7.81 -0.38
C ASN A 48 -1.44 -8.58 0.93
N VAL A 49 -2.63 -9.08 1.27
CA VAL A 49 -2.82 -9.90 2.47
C VAL A 49 -2.18 -11.26 2.23
N ARG A 50 -1.25 -11.67 3.11
CA ARG A 50 -0.49 -12.94 2.99
C ARG A 50 -1.10 -14.08 3.78
N ASP A 51 -1.57 -13.79 4.98
CA ASP A 51 -2.19 -14.80 5.84
C ASP A 51 -3.65 -14.99 5.47
N SER A 52 -4.08 -16.25 5.32
CA SER A 52 -5.49 -16.58 5.11
C SER A 52 -6.37 -16.07 6.26
N LEU A 53 -7.66 -15.84 6.01
CA LEU A 53 -8.62 -15.42 7.03
C LEU A 53 -8.57 -16.32 8.26
N ILE A 54 -8.53 -17.63 8.05
CA ILE A 54 -8.46 -18.63 9.14
C ILE A 54 -7.21 -18.40 9.99
N LYS A 55 -6.05 -18.21 9.37
CA LYS A 55 -4.80 -17.97 10.10
C LYS A 55 -4.83 -16.65 10.87
N ARG A 56 -5.43 -15.61 10.31
CA ARG A 56 -5.58 -14.30 10.96
C ARG A 56 -6.51 -14.37 12.17
N ILE A 57 -7.63 -15.09 12.05
CA ILE A 57 -8.55 -15.39 13.16
C ILE A 57 -7.82 -16.17 14.28
N GLU A 58 -7.07 -17.21 13.90
CA GLU A 58 -6.32 -18.02 14.87
C GLU A 58 -5.26 -17.21 15.60
N ASN A 59 -4.55 -16.32 14.92
CA ASN A 59 -3.59 -15.42 15.54
C ASN A 59 -4.26 -14.48 16.57
N VAL A 60 -5.44 -13.93 16.25
CA VAL A 60 -6.22 -13.14 17.21
C VAL A 60 -6.66 -14.00 18.40
N ARG A 61 -7.18 -15.21 18.15
CA ARG A 61 -7.61 -16.15 19.20
C ARG A 61 -6.49 -16.51 20.18
N ARG A 62 -5.28 -16.76 19.67
CA ARG A 62 -4.08 -17.06 20.46
C ARG A 62 -3.66 -15.96 21.42
N THR A 63 -4.12 -14.72 21.22
CA THR A 63 -3.85 -13.64 22.18
C THR A 63 -4.54 -13.86 23.52
N GLY A 64 -5.65 -14.63 23.56
CA GLY A 64 -6.49 -14.81 24.72
C GLY A 64 -7.20 -13.54 25.20
N LEU A 65 -7.18 -12.46 24.39
CA LEU A 65 -7.73 -11.15 24.78
C LEU A 65 -9.12 -10.88 24.22
N ALA A 66 -9.47 -11.49 23.09
CA ALA A 66 -10.79 -11.39 22.47
C ALA A 66 -11.76 -12.38 23.14
N ASP A 67 -12.89 -11.87 23.62
CA ASP A 67 -13.98 -12.68 24.15
C ASP A 67 -14.83 -13.25 23.00
N GLU A 68 -14.93 -12.50 21.89
CA GLU A 68 -15.61 -12.93 20.67
C GLU A 68 -14.83 -12.44 19.44
N ILE A 69 -14.85 -13.24 18.37
CA ILE A 69 -14.25 -12.90 17.07
C ILE A 69 -15.33 -13.00 16.01
N ILE A 70 -15.49 -11.94 15.25
CA ILE A 70 -16.43 -11.84 14.12
C ILE A 70 -15.69 -11.57 12.82
N ILE A 71 -16.35 -11.78 11.69
CA ILE A 71 -15.80 -11.46 10.37
C ILE A 71 -16.43 -10.15 9.88
N GLU A 72 -15.60 -9.23 9.40
CA GLU A 72 -16.02 -8.03 8.71
C GLU A 72 -16.04 -8.29 7.20
N GLU A 73 -17.22 -8.25 6.58
CA GLU A 73 -17.43 -8.71 5.20
C GLU A 73 -17.84 -7.61 4.23
N TYR A 74 -18.33 -6.45 4.72
CA TYR A 74 -18.86 -5.40 3.85
C TYR A 74 -18.76 -3.99 4.47
N GLN A 75 -18.78 -3.01 3.60
CA GLN A 75 -18.76 -1.60 4.02
C GLN A 75 -20.07 -1.23 4.75
N GLY A 76 -19.95 -0.57 5.90
CA GLY A 76 -21.10 -0.19 6.74
C GLY A 76 -21.46 -1.21 7.82
N GLN A 77 -20.90 -2.43 7.81
CA GLN A 77 -21.15 -3.47 8.81
C GLN A 77 -20.95 -2.96 10.25
N LYS A 78 -20.00 -2.06 10.47
CA LYS A 78 -19.71 -1.51 11.79
C LYS A 78 -20.94 -0.92 12.51
N VAL A 79 -21.83 -0.26 11.78
CA VAL A 79 -23.09 0.27 12.35
C VAL A 79 -23.98 -0.87 12.83
N ASN A 80 -24.14 -1.89 11.99
CA ASN A 80 -24.96 -3.07 12.31
C ASN A 80 -24.39 -3.84 13.52
N ASP A 81 -23.08 -4.02 13.55
CA ASP A 81 -22.42 -4.72 14.66
C ASP A 81 -22.49 -3.93 15.97
N ILE A 82 -22.32 -2.60 15.93
CA ILE A 82 -22.48 -1.74 17.11
C ILE A 82 -23.87 -1.90 17.72
N ILE A 83 -24.89 -1.89 16.87
CA ILE A 83 -26.29 -2.04 17.33
C ILE A 83 -26.54 -3.49 17.79
N LYS A 84 -26.14 -4.49 16.99
CA LYS A 84 -26.39 -5.89 17.26
C LYS A 84 -25.75 -6.40 18.56
N TYR A 85 -24.53 -5.92 18.81
CA TYR A 85 -23.76 -6.37 19.99
C TYR A 85 -23.82 -5.41 21.16
N ASP A 86 -24.62 -4.34 21.07
CA ASP A 86 -24.78 -3.31 22.12
C ASP A 86 -23.41 -2.78 22.55
N ILE A 87 -22.66 -2.23 21.59
CA ILE A 87 -21.29 -1.79 21.77
C ILE A 87 -21.23 -0.39 22.41
N ASP A 88 -20.51 -0.29 23.52
CA ASP A 88 -20.25 0.99 24.20
C ASP A 88 -19.09 1.76 23.56
N VAL A 89 -18.03 1.03 23.08
CA VAL A 89 -16.81 1.66 22.58
C VAL A 89 -16.29 0.97 21.32
N LEU A 90 -16.13 1.75 20.25
CA LEU A 90 -15.35 1.35 19.07
C LEU A 90 -13.92 1.84 19.23
N VAL A 91 -12.96 0.95 19.06
CA VAL A 91 -11.52 1.24 19.10
C VAL A 91 -10.92 1.09 17.71
N VAL A 92 -10.21 2.11 17.24
CA VAL A 92 -9.50 2.11 15.94
C VAL A 92 -8.10 2.71 16.08
N GLY A 93 -7.21 2.43 15.16
CA GLY A 93 -5.90 3.07 15.10
C GLY A 93 -5.98 4.55 14.74
N SER A 94 -5.00 5.35 15.17
CA SER A 94 -4.92 6.80 14.89
C SER A 94 -4.84 7.15 13.41
N ASP A 95 -4.40 6.22 12.55
CA ASP A 95 -4.38 6.37 11.08
C ASP A 95 -5.78 6.63 10.50
N TRP A 96 -6.83 6.27 11.25
CA TRP A 96 -8.24 6.43 10.88
C TRP A 96 -8.92 7.62 11.56
N ARG A 97 -8.14 8.50 12.18
CA ARG A 97 -8.69 9.65 12.95
C ARG A 97 -9.65 10.48 12.08
N GLY A 98 -10.86 10.70 12.61
CA GLY A 98 -11.94 11.41 11.92
C GLY A 98 -12.78 10.58 10.96
N LYS A 99 -12.25 9.50 10.37
CA LYS A 99 -12.99 8.69 9.38
C LYS A 99 -14.18 7.91 9.96
N PHE A 100 -14.16 7.64 11.25
CA PHE A 100 -15.23 6.92 11.95
C PHE A 100 -16.03 7.80 12.91
N ASP A 101 -15.89 9.12 12.85
CA ASP A 101 -16.59 10.04 13.73
C ASP A 101 -18.11 10.01 13.59
N TYR A 102 -18.63 9.59 12.44
CA TYR A 102 -20.06 9.37 12.23
C TYR A 102 -20.64 8.26 13.14
N LEU A 103 -19.80 7.36 13.64
CA LEU A 103 -20.21 6.29 14.56
C LEU A 103 -20.40 6.79 16.01
N LYS A 104 -19.97 8.01 16.33
CA LYS A 104 -20.18 8.64 17.64
C LYS A 104 -21.66 8.84 17.98
N ASN A 105 -22.54 8.75 16.98
CA ASN A 105 -23.99 8.74 17.21
C ASN A 105 -24.50 7.43 17.81
N TYR A 106 -23.68 6.37 17.82
CA TYR A 106 -24.06 5.03 18.24
C TYR A 106 -23.24 4.51 19.43
N CYS A 107 -21.96 4.90 19.53
CA CYS A 107 -21.06 4.48 20.60
C CYS A 107 -19.90 5.47 20.75
N ASP A 108 -19.10 5.33 21.81
CA ASP A 108 -17.85 6.07 21.94
C ASP A 108 -16.83 5.61 20.88
N VAL A 109 -16.12 6.53 20.24
CA VAL A 109 -15.06 6.22 19.27
C VAL A 109 -13.70 6.65 19.81
N VAL A 110 -12.82 5.68 20.05
CA VAL A 110 -11.49 5.89 20.61
C VAL A 110 -10.43 5.60 19.57
N TYR A 111 -9.57 6.59 19.30
CA TYR A 111 -8.44 6.48 18.38
C TYR A 111 -7.15 6.21 19.17
N LEU A 112 -6.57 5.03 19.01
CA LEU A 112 -5.34 4.64 19.69
C LEU A 112 -4.11 4.95 18.86
N GLU A 113 -3.14 5.61 19.47
CA GLU A 113 -1.86 5.88 18.83
C GLU A 113 -1.16 4.60 18.42
N ARG A 114 -0.58 4.62 17.20
CA ARG A 114 0.11 3.49 16.59
C ARG A 114 1.35 3.09 17.37
N THR A 115 1.61 1.79 17.47
CA THR A 115 2.89 1.28 17.97
C THR A 115 3.99 1.63 16.98
N LYS A 116 4.96 2.44 17.40
CA LYS A 116 6.07 2.87 16.56
C LYS A 116 6.93 1.68 16.08
N ASN A 117 7.52 1.81 14.89
CA ASN A 117 8.51 0.92 14.30
C ASN A 117 8.05 -0.49 13.94
N ILE A 118 6.74 -0.78 13.89
CA ILE A 118 6.23 -2.08 13.43
C ILE A 118 4.92 -1.92 12.65
N SER A 119 4.86 -2.55 11.48
CA SER A 119 3.64 -2.66 10.67
C SER A 119 3.70 -3.91 9.79
N SER A 120 2.53 -4.43 9.37
CA SER A 120 2.49 -5.53 8.39
C SER A 120 3.19 -5.17 7.09
N THR A 121 3.15 -3.91 6.67
CA THR A 121 3.88 -3.41 5.50
C THR A 121 5.40 -3.56 5.69
N LYS A 122 5.93 -3.15 6.85
CA LYS A 122 7.36 -3.33 7.17
C LYS A 122 7.76 -4.81 7.21
N LEU A 123 6.94 -5.67 7.81
CA LEU A 123 7.21 -7.10 7.85
C LEU A 123 7.14 -7.77 6.48
N ARG A 124 6.24 -7.30 5.59
CA ARG A 124 6.22 -7.76 4.19
C ARG A 124 7.47 -7.36 3.43
N SER A 125 8.08 -6.24 3.78
CA SER A 125 9.28 -5.69 3.16
C SER A 125 10.61 -6.24 3.71
N GLU A 126 10.61 -7.13 4.69
CA GLU A 126 11.81 -7.87 5.14
C GLU A 126 12.28 -8.91 4.10
N GLY A 127 11.54 -9.09 2.97
CA GLY A 127 12.06 -9.63 1.71
C GLY A 127 12.79 -8.54 0.91
N VAL A 128 13.31 -8.87 -0.26
CA VAL A 128 13.96 -7.92 -1.18
C VAL A 128 13.02 -6.73 -1.42
N ILE A 129 13.44 -5.53 -1.03
CA ILE A 129 12.75 -4.28 -1.34
C ILE A 129 13.35 -3.74 -2.63
N PHE A 130 12.52 -3.57 -3.64
CA PHE A 130 12.90 -2.90 -4.87
C PHE A 130 12.65 -1.39 -4.74
N ASN A 131 13.68 -0.59 -4.97
CA ASN A 131 13.54 0.85 -5.10
C ASN A 131 12.99 1.18 -6.48
N MET A 132 11.83 1.82 -6.52
CA MET A 132 11.21 2.24 -7.77
C MET A 132 11.35 3.73 -7.94
N GLY A 133 11.75 4.13 -9.14
CA GLY A 133 11.77 5.51 -9.57
C GLY A 133 10.75 5.78 -10.68
N ILE A 134 10.30 7.02 -10.75
CA ILE A 134 9.34 7.49 -11.75
C ILE A 134 10.02 8.44 -12.70
N VAL A 135 9.83 8.22 -13.99
CA VAL A 135 10.25 9.12 -15.07
C VAL A 135 9.00 9.79 -15.64
N THR A 136 8.90 11.10 -15.48
CA THR A 136 7.72 11.84 -15.92
C THR A 136 8.08 13.20 -16.51
N ASP A 137 7.27 13.67 -17.46
CA ASP A 137 7.29 15.04 -17.98
C ASP A 137 6.01 15.81 -17.61
N ASP A 138 5.19 15.26 -16.70
CA ASP A 138 3.87 15.77 -16.35
C ASP A 138 3.55 15.56 -14.86
N ILE A 139 2.98 16.59 -14.24
CA ILE A 139 2.52 16.57 -12.85
C ILE A 139 1.06 16.14 -12.66
N ARG A 140 0.35 15.86 -13.77
CA ARG A 140 -1.05 15.43 -13.72
C ARG A 140 -1.20 14.11 -12.98
N ASP A 141 -2.42 13.76 -12.63
CA ASP A 141 -2.72 12.63 -11.78
C ASP A 141 -2.03 11.35 -12.25
N ASN A 142 -1.36 10.72 -11.29
CA ASN A 142 -0.65 9.50 -11.50
C ASN A 142 -1.18 8.44 -10.55
N ASP A 143 -2.24 7.74 -10.98
CA ASP A 143 -2.88 6.67 -10.21
C ASP A 143 -1.87 5.59 -9.80
N PHE A 144 -0.83 5.38 -10.62
CA PHE A 144 0.22 4.42 -10.34
C PHE A 144 0.97 4.70 -9.03
N VAL A 145 1.23 5.99 -8.71
CA VAL A 145 1.89 6.37 -7.45
C VAL A 145 0.99 6.04 -6.26
N GLU A 146 -0.30 6.34 -6.37
CA GLU A 146 -1.26 6.02 -5.32
C GLU A 146 -1.44 4.50 -5.17
N GLU A 147 -1.55 3.77 -6.27
CA GLU A 147 -1.65 2.30 -6.29
C GLU A 147 -0.40 1.64 -5.70
N SER A 148 0.79 2.17 -6.00
CA SER A 148 2.06 1.61 -5.51
C SER A 148 2.20 1.60 -3.99
N LYS A 149 1.52 2.52 -3.30
CA LYS A 149 1.48 2.56 -1.83
C LYS A 149 0.90 1.29 -1.21
N TYR A 150 0.12 0.53 -1.99
CA TYR A 150 -0.52 -0.71 -1.57
C TYR A 150 0.26 -1.97 -2.01
N VAL A 151 1.37 -1.81 -2.75
CA VAL A 151 2.21 -2.93 -3.21
C VAL A 151 3.34 -3.17 -2.21
N SER A 152 3.48 -4.43 -1.74
CA SER A 152 4.56 -4.80 -0.82
C SER A 152 5.83 -5.16 -1.58
N GLY A 153 6.98 -4.78 -1.02
CA GLY A 153 8.29 -5.09 -1.62
C GLY A 153 8.71 -4.08 -2.70
N VAL A 154 7.94 -3.01 -2.90
CA VAL A 154 8.31 -1.89 -3.77
C VAL A 154 8.21 -0.60 -2.96
N HIS A 155 9.23 0.24 -3.09
CA HIS A 155 9.29 1.55 -2.44
C HIS A 155 9.49 2.63 -3.51
N VAL A 156 8.52 3.53 -3.65
CA VAL A 156 8.59 4.63 -4.61
C VAL A 156 9.04 5.89 -3.87
N GLU A 157 10.25 6.34 -4.16
CA GLU A 157 10.83 7.53 -3.51
C GLU A 157 11.45 8.53 -4.47
N ARG A 158 11.69 8.12 -5.73
CA ARG A 158 12.55 8.84 -6.64
C ARG A 158 11.82 9.26 -7.89
N VAL A 159 12.06 10.49 -8.31
CA VAL A 159 11.49 11.05 -9.55
C VAL A 159 12.59 11.62 -10.40
N PHE A 160 12.52 11.35 -11.69
CA PHE A 160 13.31 12.02 -12.71
C PHE A 160 12.39 12.76 -13.69
N SER A 161 12.73 13.98 -13.97
CA SER A 161 12.25 14.77 -15.11
C SER A 161 13.40 15.60 -15.66
N GLU A 162 13.40 15.84 -16.96
CA GLU A 162 14.37 16.78 -17.55
C GLU A 162 14.11 18.22 -17.07
N ASP A 163 12.86 18.55 -16.80
CA ASP A 163 12.50 19.78 -16.14
C ASP A 163 12.49 19.61 -14.63
N HIS A 164 13.47 20.23 -13.97
CA HIS A 164 13.63 20.12 -12.52
C HIS A 164 12.42 20.66 -11.75
N GLU A 165 11.76 21.69 -12.25
CA GLU A 165 10.56 22.24 -11.61
C GLU A 165 9.42 21.21 -11.63
N THR A 166 9.23 20.51 -12.74
CA THR A 166 8.28 19.41 -12.87
C THR A 166 8.60 18.26 -11.90
N ALA A 167 9.88 17.87 -11.80
CA ALA A 167 10.30 16.83 -10.86
C ALA A 167 10.01 17.24 -9.41
N GLN A 168 10.36 18.47 -9.02
CA GLN A 168 10.14 18.97 -7.66
C GLN A 168 8.66 19.04 -7.32
N ARG A 169 7.82 19.59 -8.20
CA ARG A 169 6.36 19.65 -8.00
C ARG A 169 5.73 18.27 -7.89
N PHE A 170 6.25 17.29 -8.62
CA PHE A 170 5.79 15.90 -8.53
C PHE A 170 6.17 15.30 -7.19
N CYS A 171 7.41 15.50 -6.73
CA CYS A 171 7.86 15.07 -5.43
C CYS A 171 7.01 15.68 -4.30
N ASP A 172 6.75 16.97 -4.35
CA ASP A 172 5.95 17.67 -3.34
C ASP A 172 4.50 17.17 -3.31
N LYS A 173 3.90 16.96 -4.50
CA LYS A 173 2.51 16.48 -4.63
C LYS A 173 2.31 15.09 -4.02
N TYR A 174 3.26 14.18 -4.22
CA TYR A 174 3.15 12.78 -3.80
C TYR A 174 3.99 12.44 -2.56
N GLU A 175 4.60 13.45 -1.93
CA GLU A 175 5.45 13.32 -0.73
C GLU A 175 6.62 12.34 -0.95
N LEU A 176 7.31 12.43 -2.11
CA LEU A 176 8.42 11.55 -2.47
C LEU A 176 9.76 12.13 -2.00
N GLY A 177 10.72 11.25 -1.72
CA GLY A 177 11.95 11.61 -1.01
C GLY A 177 12.98 12.41 -1.82
N SER A 178 13.07 12.21 -3.14
CA SER A 178 14.11 12.86 -3.95
C SER A 178 13.76 13.00 -5.43
N CYS A 179 14.17 14.15 -6.00
CA CYS A 179 14.06 14.44 -7.42
C CYS A 179 15.45 14.56 -8.06
N TRP A 180 15.58 14.10 -9.29
CA TRP A 180 16.83 13.96 -10.01
C TRP A 180 16.79 14.72 -11.35
N ASN A 181 17.94 15.29 -11.72
CA ASN A 181 18.13 16.01 -13.01
C ASN A 181 18.96 15.20 -14.00
N SER A 182 19.71 14.21 -13.50
CA SER A 182 20.51 13.30 -14.33
C SER A 182 19.85 11.93 -14.37
N TYR A 183 19.50 11.47 -15.57
CA TYR A 183 18.89 10.18 -15.76
C TYR A 183 19.83 9.01 -15.40
N ASP A 184 21.13 9.17 -15.66
CA ASP A 184 22.11 8.13 -15.32
C ASP A 184 22.31 7.99 -13.80
N GLU A 185 22.32 9.10 -13.06
CA GLU A 185 22.36 9.08 -11.60
C GLU A 185 21.07 8.51 -11.01
N PHE A 186 19.92 8.93 -11.54
CA PHE A 186 18.63 8.35 -11.15
C PHE A 186 18.61 6.83 -11.37
N LEU A 187 19.09 6.33 -12.54
CA LEU A 187 19.14 4.90 -12.81
C LEU A 187 20.08 4.15 -11.88
N ALA A 188 21.15 4.77 -11.39
CA ALA A 188 22.08 4.10 -10.46
C ALA A 188 21.40 3.74 -9.13
N ASP A 189 20.36 4.48 -8.74
CA ASP A 189 19.75 4.43 -7.41
C ASP A 189 18.38 3.74 -7.36
N VAL A 190 17.93 3.17 -8.47
CA VAL A 190 16.65 2.44 -8.58
C VAL A 190 16.84 1.03 -9.12
N ASP A 191 15.90 0.15 -8.81
CA ASP A 191 15.82 -1.22 -9.35
C ASP A 191 14.75 -1.34 -10.43
N ILE A 192 13.64 -0.63 -10.26
CA ILE A 192 12.49 -0.59 -11.15
C ILE A 192 12.28 0.85 -11.61
N VAL A 193 11.97 1.04 -12.89
CA VAL A 193 11.62 2.34 -13.46
C VAL A 193 10.21 2.31 -14.03
N TYR A 194 9.35 3.19 -13.55
CA TYR A 194 8.06 3.46 -14.17
C TYR A 194 8.17 4.68 -15.08
N ILE A 195 7.83 4.53 -16.36
CA ILE A 195 8.02 5.55 -17.38
C ILE A 195 6.67 6.03 -17.90
N LYS A 196 6.34 7.27 -17.54
CA LYS A 196 5.14 8.01 -17.97
C LYS A 196 5.57 9.34 -18.58
N THR A 197 6.06 9.31 -19.81
CA THR A 197 6.54 10.49 -20.54
C THR A 197 5.86 10.61 -21.90
N SER A 198 6.10 11.72 -22.55
CA SER A 198 5.72 11.93 -23.96
C SER A 198 6.28 10.81 -24.85
N LEU A 199 5.49 10.40 -25.84
CA LEU A 199 5.73 9.21 -26.64
C LEU A 199 7.05 9.24 -27.44
N ASN A 200 7.47 10.44 -27.85
CA ASN A 200 8.71 10.63 -28.60
C ASN A 200 9.98 10.32 -27.80
N ARG A 201 9.96 10.40 -26.47
CA ARG A 201 11.09 10.14 -25.58
C ARG A 201 11.02 8.80 -24.89
N ARG A 202 9.83 8.27 -24.75
CA ARG A 202 9.51 7.06 -23.97
C ARG A 202 10.41 5.89 -24.33
N ALA A 203 10.52 5.56 -25.60
CA ALA A 203 11.33 4.43 -26.09
C ALA A 203 12.82 4.59 -25.78
N GLU A 204 13.35 5.80 -25.75
CA GLU A 204 14.75 6.07 -25.38
C GLU A 204 15.00 5.80 -23.89
N TYR A 205 14.15 6.32 -23.03
CA TYR A 205 14.24 6.05 -21.57
C TYR A 205 14.12 4.57 -21.25
N ILE A 206 13.18 3.87 -21.90
CA ILE A 206 13.03 2.41 -21.76
C ILE A 206 14.34 1.71 -22.12
N GLU A 207 14.89 1.99 -23.30
CA GLU A 207 16.11 1.35 -23.79
C GLU A 207 17.29 1.58 -22.83
N ARG A 208 17.50 2.81 -22.37
CA ARG A 208 18.58 3.14 -21.44
C ARG A 208 18.43 2.42 -20.11
N ALA A 209 17.22 2.36 -19.54
CA ALA A 209 16.94 1.64 -18.31
C ALA A 209 17.21 0.14 -18.45
N LEU A 210 16.72 -0.49 -19.53
CA LEU A 210 16.95 -1.91 -19.80
C LEU A 210 18.44 -2.25 -19.95
N LYS A 211 19.20 -1.43 -20.67
CA LYS A 211 20.66 -1.59 -20.82
C LYS A 211 21.45 -1.44 -19.52
N LYS A 212 20.88 -0.70 -18.55
CA LYS A 212 21.43 -0.58 -17.18
C LYS A 212 20.95 -1.70 -16.24
N GLY A 213 20.27 -2.72 -16.77
CA GLY A 213 19.78 -3.85 -15.98
C GLY A 213 18.60 -3.52 -15.07
N LYS A 214 17.79 -2.49 -15.41
CA LYS A 214 16.63 -2.12 -14.61
C LYS A 214 15.36 -2.78 -15.12
N TYR A 215 14.46 -3.17 -14.22
CA TYR A 215 13.11 -3.58 -14.58
C TYR A 215 12.32 -2.34 -15.02
N VAL A 216 11.51 -2.46 -16.07
CA VAL A 216 10.79 -1.32 -16.63
C VAL A 216 9.29 -1.61 -16.73
N ILE A 217 8.51 -0.66 -16.24
CA ILE A 217 7.07 -0.56 -16.46
C ILE A 217 6.86 0.74 -17.25
N SER A 218 6.08 0.71 -18.30
CA SER A 218 5.80 1.90 -19.12
C SER A 218 4.33 1.98 -19.48
N ASP A 219 3.79 3.18 -19.53
CA ASP A 219 2.45 3.41 -20.09
C ASP A 219 2.37 2.97 -21.54
N SER A 220 1.18 2.56 -21.96
CA SER A 220 0.85 2.24 -23.34
C SER A 220 0.57 3.53 -24.15
N PRO A 221 0.97 3.56 -25.44
CA PRO A 221 1.92 2.66 -26.09
C PRO A 221 3.38 3.04 -25.75
N MET A 222 4.24 2.04 -25.60
CA MET A 222 5.69 2.28 -25.38
C MET A 222 6.35 2.98 -26.58
N THR A 223 5.87 2.69 -27.79
CA THR A 223 6.32 3.27 -29.05
C THR A 223 5.28 3.04 -30.15
N LEU A 224 5.28 3.87 -31.18
CA LEU A 224 4.44 3.68 -32.38
C LEU A 224 5.08 2.75 -33.43
N SER A 225 6.34 2.36 -33.24
CA SER A 225 7.07 1.48 -34.17
C SER A 225 7.05 0.04 -33.66
N SER A 226 6.45 -0.86 -34.43
CA SER A 226 6.47 -2.29 -34.12
C SER A 226 7.89 -2.90 -34.15
N GLU A 227 8.78 -2.35 -34.95
CA GLU A 227 10.20 -2.73 -35.01
C GLU A 227 10.91 -2.30 -33.72
N LYS A 228 10.72 -1.05 -33.29
CA LYS A 228 11.29 -0.54 -32.03
C LYS A 228 10.75 -1.29 -30.83
N LEU A 229 9.47 -1.65 -30.83
CA LEU A 229 8.87 -2.46 -29.77
C LEU A 229 9.54 -3.84 -29.65
N ARG A 230 9.71 -4.55 -30.76
CA ARG A 230 10.42 -5.84 -30.77
C ARG A 230 11.86 -5.70 -30.27
N TYR A 231 12.55 -4.65 -30.70
CA TYR A 231 13.89 -4.35 -30.25
C TYR A 231 13.97 -4.12 -28.73
N LEU A 232 13.04 -3.36 -28.15
CA LEU A 232 13.00 -3.13 -26.70
C LEU A 232 12.83 -4.44 -25.92
N PHE A 233 11.95 -5.32 -26.38
CA PHE A 233 11.77 -6.64 -25.75
C PHE A 233 13.02 -7.54 -25.95
N GLN A 234 13.73 -7.41 -27.07
CA GLN A 234 15.00 -8.10 -27.26
C GLN A 234 16.04 -7.59 -26.25
N VAL A 235 16.21 -6.27 -26.11
CA VAL A 235 17.13 -5.66 -25.12
C VAL A 235 16.80 -6.11 -23.70
N ALA A 236 15.52 -6.20 -23.34
CA ALA A 236 15.10 -6.70 -22.04
C ALA A 236 15.57 -8.16 -21.81
N ARG A 237 15.41 -9.03 -22.79
CA ARG A 237 15.87 -10.42 -22.71
C ARG A 237 17.39 -10.53 -22.61
N GLU A 238 18.12 -9.77 -23.42
CA GLU A 238 19.59 -9.75 -23.42
C GLU A 238 20.19 -9.31 -22.08
N ASN A 239 19.49 -8.41 -21.37
CA ASN A 239 19.90 -7.93 -20.05
C ASN A 239 19.23 -8.69 -18.87
N ASN A 240 18.45 -9.74 -19.17
CA ASN A 240 17.74 -10.56 -18.18
C ASN A 240 16.85 -9.75 -17.23
N VAL A 241 16.14 -8.77 -17.77
CA VAL A 241 15.19 -7.91 -17.05
C VAL A 241 13.79 -7.96 -17.66
N VAL A 242 12.80 -7.52 -16.90
CA VAL A 242 11.40 -7.50 -17.32
C VAL A 242 11.04 -6.14 -17.88
N LEU A 243 10.31 -6.14 -18.99
CA LEU A 243 9.65 -4.97 -19.57
C LEU A 243 8.15 -5.22 -19.62
N ILE A 244 7.38 -4.34 -19.02
CA ILE A 244 5.90 -4.41 -18.91
C ILE A 244 5.29 -3.16 -19.52
N GLU A 245 4.24 -3.34 -20.34
CA GLU A 245 3.38 -2.28 -20.81
C GLU A 245 2.11 -2.24 -19.97
N ARG A 246 1.83 -1.06 -19.39
CA ARG A 246 0.61 -0.82 -18.61
C ARG A 246 -0.46 -0.20 -19.51
N THR A 247 -1.59 -0.85 -19.63
CA THR A 247 -2.77 -0.39 -20.37
C THR A 247 -3.78 0.27 -19.45
#